data_6a69831242a25354627db7d60578a4a2
#
_entry.id   6a69831242a25354627db7d60578a4a2
#
_cell.length_a   1.000
_cell.length_b   1.000
_cell.length_c   1.000
_cell.angle_alpha   90.00
_cell.angle_beta   90.00
_cell.angle_gamma   90.00
#
_symmetry.space_group_name_H-M   'P 1'
#
loop_
_entity.id
_entity.type
_entity.pdbx_description
1 polymer ?
#
loop_
_entity_poly.entity_id
_entity_poly.type
_entity_poly.pdbx_seq_one_letter_code
_entity_poly.pdbx_strand_id
1 'polypeptide(L)'
;MNRLNVQDTICAIATAPGGAIGIIRLSGPDSIRITDNIFTPIGKDKSPLKERKAYTLIFGQIMRENNDVVDEVLVSLFRAPHSYTGEEAVEISCHGSAYILQQVMQLLIKNGCRSAGPGEFTQRAFLNGKMDLSQAEAVADVIASSSEATHRLAMNQMRGGFSKELSVLRDKLLHLTSLMELELDFSDHEDLEFADRSELKSIANQIESVIGGLVKSFSVGNALKNGIPVAIIGETNAGKSTLLNALLHEERAIVSEIRGTTRDVIEDTTIIDGLTFRFIDTAGIRETTDKIESLGIERSFKKLTQAEIVLWVIDSTTAATEYASLSEKILPHCQDKQVIIVLNKADLSSAAEQSPLFPDDIKVISISAKQKQGIKELEDLLVKTANIPSISQNNIIVTNIRHYEALSKALESIHRVQEGLDIQLSGDFISQDLRECLFHLAEIVGGEITTDEVLGNIFKHFCVGK
;
A
#
# COMPACT_ATOMS: atom_id res chain seq x y z
N MET A 1 28.88 -1.35 -2.73
CA MET A 1 27.60 -0.69 -3.04
C MET A 1 27.92 0.70 -3.58
N ASN A 2 27.56 0.98 -4.82
CA ASN A 2 27.81 2.29 -5.41
C ASN A 2 26.92 3.32 -4.70
N ARG A 3 27.55 4.34 -4.10
CA ARG A 3 26.82 5.56 -3.68
C ARG A 3 26.01 6.02 -4.89
N LEU A 4 24.72 6.32 -4.71
CA LEU A 4 23.91 6.95 -5.74
C LEU A 4 24.64 8.20 -6.21
N ASN A 5 25.15 8.12 -7.44
CA ASN A 5 25.82 9.26 -8.03
C ASN A 5 24.72 10.18 -8.57
N VAL A 6 24.22 11.08 -7.72
CA VAL A 6 23.16 12.06 -8.05
C VAL A 6 23.57 12.98 -9.21
N GLN A 7 24.82 12.91 -9.66
CA GLN A 7 25.35 13.69 -10.77
C GLN A 7 25.24 12.99 -12.13
N ASP A 8 24.84 11.71 -12.18
CA ASP A 8 24.64 10.99 -13.44
C ASP A 8 23.22 11.19 -14.02
N THR A 9 23.10 10.96 -15.33
CA THR A 9 21.82 11.00 -16.03
C THR A 9 21.30 9.59 -16.22
N ILE A 10 20.07 9.34 -15.74
CA ILE A 10 19.39 8.05 -15.84
C ILE A 10 18.31 8.07 -16.91
N CYS A 11 18.02 6.87 -17.45
CA CYS A 11 16.90 6.66 -18.37
C CYS A 11 16.19 5.34 -18.09
N ALA A 12 14.88 5.30 -18.37
CA ALA A 12 14.09 4.07 -18.31
C ALA A 12 12.86 4.14 -19.21
N ILE A 13 12.36 2.96 -19.60
CA ILE A 13 11.04 2.81 -20.21
C ILE A 13 9.99 2.96 -19.11
N ALA A 14 9.11 3.94 -19.24
CA ALA A 14 8.09 4.28 -18.25
C ALA A 14 6.72 3.62 -18.49
N THR A 15 6.52 3.01 -19.67
CA THR A 15 5.26 2.33 -20.05
C THR A 15 5.51 0.86 -20.35
N ALA A 16 4.48 0.02 -20.18
CA ALA A 16 4.56 -1.37 -20.62
C ALA A 16 4.72 -1.44 -22.15
N PRO A 17 5.57 -2.34 -22.67
CA PRO A 17 5.71 -2.54 -24.12
C PRO A 17 4.44 -3.18 -24.74
N GLY A 18 4.21 -2.92 -26.04
CA GLY A 18 3.09 -3.49 -26.79
C GLY A 18 1.86 -2.60 -26.90
N GLY A 19 1.84 -1.43 -26.24
CA GLY A 19 0.83 -0.39 -26.44
C GLY A 19 1.06 0.41 -27.74
N ALA A 20 0.12 1.28 -28.10
CA ALA A 20 0.28 2.18 -29.24
C ALA A 20 1.39 3.22 -29.03
N ILE A 21 1.57 3.67 -27.79
CA ILE A 21 2.56 4.66 -27.38
C ILE A 21 3.46 4.06 -26.29
N GLY A 22 4.77 4.31 -26.43
CA GLY A 22 5.75 4.04 -25.41
C GLY A 22 6.43 5.33 -24.96
N ILE A 23 6.72 5.45 -23.67
CA ILE A 23 7.40 6.61 -23.09
C ILE A 23 8.72 6.16 -22.49
N ILE A 24 9.79 6.86 -22.87
CA ILE A 24 11.11 6.73 -22.24
C ILE A 24 11.39 8.02 -21.50
N ARG A 25 11.74 7.90 -20.22
CA ARG A 25 12.02 9.02 -19.32
C ARG A 25 13.51 9.13 -19.05
N LEU A 26 14.04 10.36 -19.06
CA LEU A 26 15.40 10.70 -18.67
C LEU A 26 15.35 11.70 -17.51
N SER A 27 16.30 11.61 -16.57
CA SER A 27 16.50 12.59 -15.52
C SER A 27 17.98 12.73 -15.18
N GLY A 28 18.41 13.95 -14.94
CA GLY A 28 19.77 14.28 -14.58
C GLY A 28 20.35 15.45 -15.42
N PRO A 29 21.54 15.93 -15.06
CA PRO A 29 22.11 17.18 -15.60
C PRO A 29 22.31 17.17 -17.12
N ASP A 30 22.56 16.00 -17.71
CA ASP A 30 22.82 15.86 -19.14
C ASP A 30 21.63 15.37 -19.97
N SER A 31 20.43 15.23 -19.36
CA SER A 31 19.25 14.64 -20.02
C SER A 31 18.89 15.33 -21.34
N ILE A 32 18.95 16.66 -21.38
CA ILE A 32 18.65 17.46 -22.57
C ILE A 32 19.78 17.32 -23.62
N ARG A 33 21.04 17.42 -23.20
CA ARG A 33 22.20 17.29 -24.09
C ARG A 33 22.24 15.91 -24.74
N ILE A 34 22.03 14.86 -23.97
CA ILE A 34 22.02 13.48 -24.50
C ILE A 34 20.88 13.28 -25.50
N THR A 35 19.69 13.83 -25.19
CA THR A 35 18.56 13.75 -26.13
C THR A 35 18.84 14.56 -27.40
N ASP A 36 19.43 15.74 -27.32
CA ASP A 36 19.83 16.55 -28.51
C ASP A 36 20.76 15.77 -29.45
N ASN A 37 21.63 14.89 -28.96
CA ASN A 37 22.56 14.10 -29.77
C ASN A 37 21.88 13.06 -30.68
N ILE A 38 20.67 12.62 -30.31
CA ILE A 38 19.94 11.56 -31.03
C ILE A 38 18.63 12.04 -31.66
N PHE A 39 18.23 13.30 -31.39
CA PHE A 39 16.95 13.86 -31.81
C PHE A 39 17.11 14.97 -32.86
N THR A 40 16.33 14.90 -33.89
CA THR A 40 16.28 15.94 -34.94
C THR A 40 14.87 16.51 -35.03
N PRO A 41 14.63 17.78 -34.66
CA PRO A 41 13.32 18.40 -34.74
C PRO A 41 12.83 18.54 -36.19
N ILE A 42 11.54 18.25 -36.40
CA ILE A 42 10.85 18.45 -37.69
C ILE A 42 9.98 19.71 -37.58
N GLY A 43 10.02 20.55 -38.60
CA GLY A 43 9.18 21.75 -38.66
C GLY A 43 9.97 23.00 -39.01
N LYS A 44 9.33 24.18 -38.83
CA LYS A 44 9.94 25.48 -39.14
C LYS A 44 11.04 25.88 -38.14
N ASP A 45 10.85 25.53 -36.88
CA ASP A 45 11.83 25.80 -35.83
C ASP A 45 12.68 24.54 -35.60
N LYS A 46 13.93 24.62 -36.03
CA LYS A 46 14.94 23.55 -35.89
C LYS A 46 15.92 23.81 -34.75
N SER A 47 15.61 24.74 -33.82
CA SER A 47 16.45 25.02 -32.69
C SER A 47 16.66 23.78 -31.82
N PRO A 48 17.87 23.55 -31.29
CA PRO A 48 18.15 22.41 -30.42
C PRO A 48 17.35 22.48 -29.12
N LEU A 49 17.16 21.33 -28.46
CA LEU A 49 16.36 21.20 -27.23
C LEU A 49 16.89 22.10 -26.11
N LYS A 50 18.22 22.29 -26.04
CA LYS A 50 18.85 23.16 -25.01
C LYS A 50 18.37 24.62 -25.07
N GLU A 51 17.93 25.11 -26.23
CA GLU A 51 17.44 26.49 -26.42
C GLU A 51 15.93 26.61 -26.20
N ARG A 52 15.22 25.49 -26.04
CA ARG A 52 13.78 25.45 -25.86
C ARG A 52 13.39 25.75 -24.41
N LYS A 53 12.21 26.32 -24.23
CA LYS A 53 11.63 26.57 -22.89
C LYS A 53 11.16 25.26 -22.25
N ALA A 54 11.09 25.25 -20.91
CA ALA A 54 10.40 24.18 -20.18
C ALA A 54 8.94 24.05 -20.61
N TYR A 55 8.37 22.85 -20.41
CA TYR A 55 6.97 22.52 -20.73
C TYR A 55 6.64 22.70 -22.23
N THR A 56 7.63 22.44 -23.10
CA THR A 56 7.41 22.40 -24.53
C THR A 56 7.38 20.97 -25.05
N LEU A 57 6.53 20.75 -26.06
CA LEU A 57 6.41 19.50 -26.77
C LEU A 57 6.94 19.72 -28.19
N ILE A 58 7.91 18.92 -28.62
CA ILE A 58 8.62 19.06 -29.88
C ILE A 58 8.46 17.77 -30.68
N PHE A 59 7.95 17.89 -31.91
CA PHE A 59 7.91 16.78 -32.88
C PHE A 59 9.24 16.67 -33.62
N GLY A 60 9.73 15.43 -33.81
CA GLY A 60 10.96 15.16 -34.49
C GLY A 60 11.23 13.67 -34.69
N GLN A 61 12.45 13.35 -35.04
CA GLN A 61 12.91 11.99 -35.30
C GLN A 61 14.08 11.60 -34.41
N ILE A 62 14.08 10.37 -33.96
CA ILE A 62 15.24 9.74 -33.33
C ILE A 62 16.10 9.15 -34.41
N MET A 63 17.38 9.54 -34.45
CA MET A 63 18.33 9.19 -35.47
C MET A 63 19.44 8.29 -34.94
N ARG A 64 19.88 7.32 -35.76
CA ARG A 64 21.13 6.59 -35.53
C ARG A 64 22.34 7.38 -36.07
N GLU A 65 23.53 6.97 -35.68
CA GLU A 65 24.79 7.58 -36.17
C GLU A 65 24.94 7.53 -37.67
N ASN A 66 24.37 6.54 -38.36
CA ASN A 66 24.35 6.41 -39.80
C ASN A 66 23.23 7.22 -40.48
N ASN A 67 22.56 8.11 -39.75
CA ASN A 67 21.43 8.92 -40.20
C ASN A 67 20.15 8.12 -40.51
N ASP A 68 20.04 6.88 -40.09
CA ASP A 68 18.78 6.13 -40.22
C ASP A 68 17.78 6.58 -39.14
N VAL A 69 16.54 6.79 -39.53
CA VAL A 69 15.45 7.12 -38.65
C VAL A 69 15.04 5.86 -37.88
N VAL A 70 15.01 5.95 -36.53
CA VAL A 70 14.50 4.88 -35.65
C VAL A 70 13.01 5.01 -35.51
N ASP A 71 12.53 6.23 -35.22
CA ASP A 71 11.12 6.52 -35.03
C ASP A 71 10.83 8.03 -35.12
N GLU A 72 9.58 8.39 -35.39
CA GLU A 72 9.07 9.75 -35.26
C GLU A 72 8.45 9.89 -33.87
N VAL A 73 8.90 10.91 -33.13
CA VAL A 73 8.62 11.01 -31.67
C VAL A 73 8.15 12.40 -31.27
N LEU A 74 7.53 12.47 -30.10
CA LEU A 74 7.30 13.72 -29.39
C LEU A 74 8.23 13.79 -28.17
N VAL A 75 8.96 14.89 -28.04
CA VAL A 75 9.87 15.14 -26.92
C VAL A 75 9.28 16.22 -26.02
N SER A 76 9.08 15.89 -24.74
CA SER A 76 8.65 16.81 -23.69
C SER A 76 9.84 17.23 -22.83
N LEU A 77 9.99 18.55 -22.59
CA LEU A 77 11.09 19.12 -21.82
C LEU A 77 10.63 19.63 -20.45
N PHE A 78 11.40 19.27 -19.42
CA PHE A 78 11.22 19.75 -18.06
C PHE A 78 12.54 20.30 -17.54
N ARG A 79 12.52 21.50 -16.97
CA ARG A 79 13.70 22.16 -16.41
C ARG A 79 13.69 22.11 -14.89
N ALA A 80 14.86 21.93 -14.31
CA ALA A 80 15.04 22.05 -12.87
C ALA A 80 14.61 23.43 -12.36
N PRO A 81 14.00 23.54 -11.16
CA PRO A 81 13.54 22.48 -10.28
C PRO A 81 12.10 21.98 -10.61
N HIS A 82 11.52 22.38 -11.75
CA HIS A 82 10.12 22.16 -12.11
C HIS A 82 9.93 20.88 -12.94
N SER A 83 10.44 19.76 -12.43
CA SER A 83 10.26 18.41 -12.95
C SER A 83 9.80 17.46 -11.83
N TYR A 84 9.49 16.22 -12.16
CA TYR A 84 9.15 15.20 -11.19
C TYR A 84 10.27 14.94 -10.16
N THR A 85 11.50 14.80 -10.68
CA THR A 85 12.69 14.54 -9.85
C THR A 85 13.31 15.80 -9.25
N GLY A 86 12.91 16.99 -9.71
CA GLY A 86 13.60 18.24 -9.41
C GLY A 86 14.84 18.51 -10.26
N GLU A 87 15.21 17.58 -11.15
CA GLU A 87 16.35 17.68 -12.08
C GLU A 87 15.91 18.14 -13.48
N GLU A 88 16.87 18.39 -14.40
CA GLU A 88 16.57 18.46 -15.82
C GLU A 88 16.00 17.10 -16.25
N ALA A 89 14.87 17.09 -16.96
CA ALA A 89 14.22 15.85 -17.37
C ALA A 89 13.65 15.95 -18.78
N VAL A 90 13.63 14.82 -19.45
CA VAL A 90 13.07 14.66 -20.81
C VAL A 90 12.16 13.43 -20.84
N GLU A 91 11.03 13.53 -21.51
CA GLU A 91 10.20 12.39 -21.87
C GLU A 91 10.11 12.27 -23.38
N ILE A 92 10.45 11.10 -23.91
CA ILE A 92 10.38 10.75 -25.34
C ILE A 92 9.18 9.83 -25.52
N SER A 93 8.14 10.33 -26.19
CA SER A 93 6.98 9.54 -26.59
C SER A 93 7.20 9.01 -28.01
N CYS A 94 7.33 7.69 -28.13
CA CYS A 94 7.55 6.96 -29.38
C CYS A 94 6.45 5.92 -29.60
N HIS A 95 6.49 5.19 -30.72
CA HIS A 95 5.61 4.04 -30.89
C HIS A 95 5.97 2.94 -29.86
N GLY A 96 4.95 2.30 -29.29
CA GLY A 96 5.10 1.35 -28.14
C GLY A 96 5.64 -0.02 -28.53
N SER A 97 6.29 -0.17 -29.69
CA SER A 97 6.97 -1.39 -30.09
C SER A 97 8.15 -1.69 -29.17
N ALA A 98 8.23 -2.92 -28.65
CA ALA A 98 9.37 -3.36 -27.84
C ALA A 98 10.71 -3.12 -28.53
N TYR A 99 10.77 -3.30 -29.85
CA TYR A 99 11.95 -3.05 -30.66
C TYR A 99 12.36 -1.57 -30.66
N ILE A 100 11.41 -0.65 -30.91
CA ILE A 100 11.68 0.80 -30.90
C ILE A 100 12.14 1.26 -29.53
N LEU A 101 11.43 0.89 -28.48
CA LEU A 101 11.79 1.22 -27.11
C LEU A 101 13.22 0.76 -26.76
N GLN A 102 13.57 -0.48 -27.14
CA GLN A 102 14.91 -1.00 -26.92
C GLN A 102 15.98 -0.24 -27.72
N GLN A 103 15.71 0.11 -28.99
CA GLN A 103 16.65 0.87 -29.82
C GLN A 103 16.90 2.27 -29.25
N VAL A 104 15.85 2.99 -28.86
CA VAL A 104 15.99 4.32 -28.25
C VAL A 104 16.76 4.23 -26.93
N MET A 105 16.45 3.25 -26.05
CA MET A 105 17.21 3.01 -24.82
C MET A 105 18.70 2.77 -25.09
N GLN A 106 19.04 1.93 -26.07
CA GLN A 106 20.45 1.67 -26.45
C GLN A 106 21.16 2.92 -26.90
N LEU A 107 20.50 3.77 -27.71
CA LEU A 107 21.07 5.05 -28.19
C LEU A 107 21.32 6.00 -27.02
N LEU A 108 20.39 6.11 -26.08
CA LEU A 108 20.55 6.93 -24.88
C LEU A 108 21.71 6.48 -24.01
N ILE A 109 21.82 5.17 -23.74
CA ILE A 109 22.91 4.57 -22.96
C ILE A 109 24.26 4.81 -23.66
N LYS A 110 24.33 4.64 -24.98
CA LYS A 110 25.53 4.89 -25.77
C LYS A 110 25.97 6.37 -25.69
N ASN A 111 25.02 7.30 -25.56
CA ASN A 111 25.27 8.73 -25.43
C ASN A 111 25.51 9.21 -24.00
N GLY A 112 25.59 8.29 -23.01
CA GLY A 112 26.02 8.58 -21.65
C GLY A 112 24.94 8.52 -20.59
N CYS A 113 23.71 8.04 -20.90
CA CYS A 113 22.76 7.69 -19.87
C CYS A 113 23.13 6.37 -19.19
N ARG A 114 22.76 6.24 -17.93
CA ARG A 114 22.71 4.96 -17.23
C ARG A 114 21.26 4.47 -17.16
N SER A 115 21.03 3.16 -17.25
CA SER A 115 19.72 2.59 -16.96
C SER A 115 19.36 2.83 -15.50
N ALA A 116 18.15 3.31 -15.25
CA ALA A 116 17.63 3.56 -13.90
C ALA A 116 17.34 2.25 -13.17
N GLY A 117 17.59 2.24 -11.86
CA GLY A 117 17.15 1.20 -10.97
C GLY A 117 15.64 1.29 -10.65
N PRO A 118 15.07 0.27 -9.97
CA PRO A 118 13.69 0.32 -9.48
C PRO A 118 13.47 1.54 -8.57
N GLY A 119 12.41 2.30 -8.83
CA GLY A 119 12.04 3.48 -8.02
C GLY A 119 13.02 4.65 -8.04
N GLU A 120 14.08 4.63 -8.86
CA GLU A 120 15.16 5.63 -8.78
C GLU A 120 14.69 7.06 -9.09
N PHE A 121 13.73 7.25 -9.99
CA PHE A 121 13.16 8.58 -10.23
C PHE A 121 12.44 9.13 -9.01
N THR A 122 11.66 8.31 -8.31
CA THR A 122 10.97 8.71 -7.09
C THR A 122 11.96 8.93 -5.93
N GLN A 123 13.00 8.10 -5.85
CA GLN A 123 14.08 8.28 -4.88
C GLN A 123 14.81 9.62 -5.10
N ARG A 124 15.12 10.01 -6.34
CA ARG A 124 15.69 11.32 -6.66
C ARG A 124 14.74 12.47 -6.31
N ALA A 125 13.44 12.29 -6.57
CA ALA A 125 12.43 13.27 -6.18
C ALA A 125 12.42 13.48 -4.65
N PHE A 126 12.52 12.41 -3.86
CA PHE A 126 12.65 12.49 -2.41
C PHE A 126 13.96 13.19 -1.99
N LEU A 127 15.11 12.78 -2.52
CA LEU A 127 16.41 13.36 -2.20
C LEU A 127 16.50 14.85 -2.57
N ASN A 128 15.81 15.27 -3.62
CA ASN A 128 15.72 16.66 -4.05
C ASN A 128 14.59 17.45 -3.34
N GLY A 129 13.97 16.89 -2.31
CA GLY A 129 12.94 17.56 -1.50
C GLY A 129 11.63 17.87 -2.23
N LYS A 130 11.33 17.14 -3.33
CA LYS A 130 10.06 17.30 -4.06
C LYS A 130 8.90 16.64 -3.33
N MET A 131 9.18 15.65 -2.53
CA MET A 131 8.26 14.91 -1.69
C MET A 131 8.99 14.30 -0.51
N ASP A 132 8.29 14.01 0.58
CA ASP A 132 8.83 13.22 1.68
C ASP A 132 8.73 11.71 1.41
N LEU A 133 9.28 10.90 2.33
CA LEU A 133 9.34 9.45 2.14
C LEU A 133 7.96 8.80 2.12
N SER A 134 7.03 9.28 2.96
CA SER A 134 5.65 8.75 2.99
C SER A 134 4.90 9.06 1.69
N GLN A 135 5.12 10.23 1.10
CA GLN A 135 4.58 10.59 -0.21
C GLN A 135 5.21 9.75 -1.33
N ALA A 136 6.52 9.49 -1.26
CA ALA A 136 7.23 8.65 -2.21
C ALA A 136 6.67 7.21 -2.20
N GLU A 137 6.46 6.62 -1.04
CA GLU A 137 5.81 5.31 -0.90
C GLU A 137 4.39 5.30 -1.48
N ALA A 138 3.63 6.37 -1.26
CA ALA A 138 2.28 6.51 -1.79
C ALA A 138 2.21 6.54 -3.33
N VAL A 139 3.28 6.94 -4.04
CA VAL A 139 3.34 6.85 -5.51
C VAL A 139 3.21 5.39 -5.96
N ALA A 140 3.89 4.45 -5.30
CA ALA A 140 3.75 3.03 -5.62
C ALA A 140 2.34 2.52 -5.30
N ASP A 141 1.76 2.96 -4.18
CA ASP A 141 0.41 2.58 -3.76
C ASP A 141 -0.67 3.08 -4.73
N VAL A 142 -0.54 4.30 -5.26
CA VAL A 142 -1.45 4.83 -6.30
C VAL A 142 -1.41 3.96 -7.56
N ILE A 143 -0.21 3.52 -7.96
CA ILE A 143 -0.04 2.68 -9.17
C ILE A 143 -0.62 1.29 -8.96
N ALA A 144 -0.43 0.71 -7.75
CA ALA A 144 -0.91 -0.63 -7.40
C ALA A 144 -2.39 -0.65 -7.02
N SER A 145 -3.05 0.51 -6.88
CA SER A 145 -4.44 0.58 -6.42
C SER A 145 -5.40 -0.12 -7.39
N SER A 146 -6.16 -1.07 -6.88
CA SER A 146 -7.13 -1.87 -7.64
C SER A 146 -8.59 -1.53 -7.34
N SER A 147 -8.85 -0.71 -6.31
CA SER A 147 -10.19 -0.31 -5.89
C SER A 147 -10.28 1.21 -5.64
N GLU A 148 -11.50 1.76 -5.63
CA GLU A 148 -11.73 3.17 -5.33
C GLU A 148 -11.22 3.53 -3.93
N ALA A 149 -11.43 2.65 -2.95
CA ALA A 149 -11.00 2.88 -1.58
C ALA A 149 -9.47 2.95 -1.47
N THR A 150 -8.73 2.00 -2.07
CA THR A 150 -7.26 2.00 -2.08
C THR A 150 -6.69 3.20 -2.82
N HIS A 151 -7.27 3.55 -3.97
CA HIS A 151 -6.86 4.73 -4.74
C HIS A 151 -7.04 6.02 -3.93
N ARG A 152 -8.18 6.18 -3.25
CA ARG A 152 -8.47 7.37 -2.42
C ARG A 152 -7.48 7.53 -1.28
N LEU A 153 -7.15 6.44 -0.58
CA LEU A 153 -6.15 6.45 0.49
C LEU A 153 -4.77 6.82 -0.02
N ALA A 154 -4.30 6.16 -1.08
CA ALA A 154 -3.00 6.42 -1.67
C ALA A 154 -2.88 7.87 -2.19
N MET A 155 -3.94 8.39 -2.83
CA MET A 155 -3.97 9.79 -3.29
C MET A 155 -3.94 10.80 -2.14
N ASN A 156 -4.62 10.53 -1.03
CA ASN A 156 -4.55 11.39 0.15
C ASN A 156 -3.13 11.42 0.75
N GLN A 157 -2.50 10.27 0.89
CA GLN A 157 -1.12 10.15 1.36
C GLN A 157 -0.13 10.84 0.40
N MET A 158 -0.25 10.62 -0.92
CA MET A 158 0.59 11.26 -1.93
C MET A 158 0.48 12.79 -1.92
N ARG A 159 -0.71 13.33 -1.59
CA ARG A 159 -0.93 14.79 -1.42
C ARG A 159 -0.41 15.35 -0.10
N GLY A 160 0.22 14.53 0.73
CA GLY A 160 0.82 14.94 2.01
C GLY A 160 -0.17 15.07 3.16
N GLY A 161 -1.35 14.44 3.08
CA GLY A 161 -2.32 14.46 4.18
C GLY A 161 -1.72 13.88 5.47
N PHE A 162 -1.04 12.74 5.35
CA PHE A 162 -0.37 12.09 6.48
C PHE A 162 0.80 12.92 7.02
N SER A 163 1.65 13.45 6.14
CA SER A 163 2.81 14.28 6.50
C SER A 163 2.40 15.55 7.25
N LYS A 164 1.27 16.14 6.89
CA LYS A 164 0.70 17.28 7.61
C LYS A 164 0.35 16.94 9.05
N GLU A 165 -0.32 15.82 9.28
CA GLU A 165 -0.68 15.37 10.63
C GLU A 165 0.57 15.11 11.47
N LEU A 166 1.58 14.43 10.90
CA LEU A 166 2.86 14.20 11.56
C LEU A 166 3.60 15.51 11.87
N SER A 167 3.50 16.52 10.99
CA SER A 167 4.08 17.86 11.27
C SER A 167 3.42 18.52 12.47
N VAL A 168 2.08 18.47 12.57
CA VAL A 168 1.35 19.02 13.72
C VAL A 168 1.72 18.29 15.02
N LEU A 169 1.85 16.96 14.97
CA LEU A 169 2.31 16.16 16.11
C LEU A 169 3.73 16.52 16.52
N ARG A 170 4.63 16.64 15.54
CA ARG A 170 6.03 17.05 15.77
C ARG A 170 6.11 18.41 16.44
N ASP A 171 5.33 19.39 15.99
CA ASP A 171 5.33 20.73 16.58
C ASP A 171 4.84 20.70 18.04
N LYS A 172 3.82 19.90 18.36
CA LYS A 172 3.37 19.68 19.74
C LYS A 172 4.44 19.00 20.60
N LEU A 173 5.13 17.98 20.08
CA LEU A 173 6.22 17.30 20.78
C LEU A 173 7.41 18.24 21.02
N LEU A 174 7.79 19.03 20.03
CA LEU A 174 8.85 20.03 20.18
C LEU A 174 8.48 21.08 21.24
N HIS A 175 7.22 21.52 21.26
CA HIS A 175 6.75 22.44 22.30
C HIS A 175 6.85 21.81 23.68
N LEU A 176 6.37 20.56 23.84
CA LEU A 176 6.46 19.82 25.11
C LEU A 176 7.92 19.61 25.54
N THR A 177 8.80 19.23 24.59
CA THR A 177 10.23 19.08 24.86
C THR A 177 10.86 20.38 25.34
N SER A 178 10.53 21.51 24.67
CA SER A 178 11.06 22.84 25.05
C SER A 178 10.61 23.27 26.45
N LEU A 179 9.36 22.97 26.83
CA LEU A 179 8.86 23.26 28.19
C LEU A 179 9.61 22.41 29.25
N MET A 180 9.89 21.14 28.95
CA MET A 180 10.65 20.26 29.84
C MET A 180 12.12 20.69 29.96
N GLU A 181 12.75 21.13 28.88
CA GLU A 181 14.14 21.65 28.90
C GLU A 181 14.24 22.95 29.69
N LEU A 182 13.25 23.84 29.58
CA LEU A 182 13.16 25.04 30.40
C LEU A 182 13.02 24.70 31.90
N GLU A 183 12.17 23.72 32.26
CA GLU A 183 12.05 23.27 33.67
C GLU A 183 13.41 22.77 34.20
N LEU A 184 14.21 22.08 33.38
CA LEU A 184 15.52 21.59 33.75
C LEU A 184 16.53 22.71 33.94
N ASP A 185 16.65 23.66 32.99
CA ASP A 185 17.61 24.74 33.02
C ASP A 185 17.40 25.69 34.23
N PHE A 186 16.18 25.78 34.70
CA PHE A 186 15.81 26.66 35.83
C PHE A 186 15.50 25.89 37.13
N SER A 187 15.75 24.59 37.17
CA SER A 187 15.53 23.74 38.36
C SER A 187 16.30 24.19 39.60
N ASP A 188 17.38 24.99 39.47
CA ASP A 188 18.16 25.57 40.55
C ASP A 188 17.49 26.80 41.19
N HIS A 189 16.39 27.31 40.64
CA HIS A 189 15.63 28.45 41.14
C HIS A 189 14.31 27.97 41.76
N GLU A 190 14.29 27.76 43.08
CA GLU A 190 13.15 27.21 43.84
C GLU A 190 11.82 27.98 43.74
N ASP A 191 11.78 29.16 43.11
CA ASP A 191 10.62 30.06 43.10
C ASP A 191 9.91 30.16 41.72
N LEU A 192 10.31 29.40 40.68
CA LEU A 192 9.75 29.53 39.34
C LEU A 192 9.25 28.20 38.80
N GLU A 193 7.96 27.94 38.94
CA GLU A 193 7.26 26.89 38.12
C GLU A 193 7.11 27.40 36.67
N PHE A 194 7.94 26.94 35.73
CA PHE A 194 7.92 27.37 34.34
C PHE A 194 6.89 26.66 33.49
N ALA A 195 6.43 25.48 33.90
CA ALA A 195 5.35 24.75 33.21
C ALA A 195 4.43 24.11 34.24
N ASP A 196 3.14 24.40 34.15
CA ASP A 196 2.13 23.66 34.92
C ASP A 196 2.13 22.20 34.44
N ARG A 197 2.48 21.28 35.37
CA ARG A 197 2.47 19.83 35.07
C ARG A 197 1.14 19.33 34.53
N SER A 198 0.04 20.02 34.83
CA SER A 198 -1.27 19.75 34.26
C SER A 198 -1.34 20.05 32.76
N GLU A 199 -0.64 21.12 32.32
CA GLU A 199 -0.53 21.47 30.89
C GLU A 199 0.33 20.45 30.15
N LEU A 200 1.49 20.06 30.73
CA LEU A 200 2.37 19.02 30.15
C LEU A 200 1.60 17.70 29.98
N LYS A 201 0.86 17.26 31.00
CA LYS A 201 0.01 16.04 30.91
C LYS A 201 -1.09 16.19 29.84
N SER A 202 -1.72 17.36 29.75
CA SER A 202 -2.75 17.60 28.76
C SER A 202 -2.20 17.49 27.32
N ILE A 203 -1.01 18.04 27.06
CA ILE A 203 -0.35 17.95 25.76
C ILE A 203 0.07 16.50 25.46
N ALA A 204 0.65 15.79 26.44
CA ALA A 204 1.05 14.39 26.29
C ALA A 204 -0.17 13.49 25.97
N ASN A 205 -1.30 13.68 26.66
CA ASN A 205 -2.54 12.95 26.40
C ASN A 205 -3.11 13.24 25.00
N GLN A 206 -3.03 14.47 24.51
CA GLN A 206 -3.46 14.81 23.17
C GLN A 206 -2.58 14.11 22.11
N ILE A 207 -1.26 14.07 22.32
CA ILE A 207 -0.31 13.40 21.45
C ILE A 207 -0.59 11.89 21.44
N GLU A 208 -0.72 11.26 22.61
CA GLU A 208 -1.04 9.84 22.77
C GLU A 208 -2.33 9.48 22.02
N SER A 209 -3.40 10.25 22.22
CA SER A 209 -4.69 10.01 21.58
C SER A 209 -4.60 10.02 20.05
N VAL A 210 -3.81 10.93 19.46
CA VAL A 210 -3.63 11.00 18.00
C VAL A 210 -2.77 9.84 17.51
N ILE A 211 -1.62 9.57 18.15
CA ILE A 211 -0.75 8.44 17.75
C ILE A 211 -1.50 7.12 17.92
N GLY A 212 -2.19 6.92 19.06
CA GLY A 212 -2.99 5.72 19.32
C GLY A 212 -4.12 5.53 18.31
N GLY A 213 -4.76 6.61 17.87
CA GLY A 213 -5.73 6.60 16.78
C GLY A 213 -5.13 6.16 15.45
N LEU A 214 -3.95 6.67 15.10
CA LEU A 214 -3.22 6.27 13.89
C LEU A 214 -2.78 4.80 13.95
N VAL A 215 -2.25 4.33 15.07
CA VAL A 215 -1.88 2.92 15.28
C VAL A 215 -3.09 2.01 15.10
N LYS A 216 -4.22 2.33 15.73
CA LYS A 216 -5.48 1.57 15.59
C LYS A 216 -6.01 1.55 14.16
N SER A 217 -5.78 2.62 13.38
CA SER A 217 -6.24 2.69 11.99
C SER A 217 -5.53 1.71 11.06
N PHE A 218 -4.36 1.17 11.46
CA PHE A 218 -3.56 0.28 10.62
C PHE A 218 -4.28 -1.02 10.25
N SER A 219 -5.07 -1.61 11.15
CA SER A 219 -5.84 -2.83 10.83
C SER A 219 -6.79 -2.58 9.67
N VAL A 220 -7.53 -1.46 9.71
CA VAL A 220 -8.43 -1.05 8.62
C VAL A 220 -7.65 -0.72 7.35
N GLY A 221 -6.55 0.02 7.47
CA GLY A 221 -5.70 0.39 6.33
C GLY A 221 -5.06 -0.80 5.65
N ASN A 222 -4.58 -1.76 6.42
CA ASN A 222 -4.00 -3.00 5.91
C ASN A 222 -5.06 -3.86 5.19
N ALA A 223 -6.25 -4.00 5.77
CA ALA A 223 -7.37 -4.71 5.16
C ALA A 223 -7.80 -4.05 3.83
N LEU A 224 -7.83 -2.73 3.78
CA LEU A 224 -8.14 -2.00 2.54
C LEU A 224 -7.05 -2.18 1.48
N LYS A 225 -5.77 -2.03 1.84
CA LYS A 225 -4.63 -2.09 0.90
C LYS A 225 -4.41 -3.50 0.36
N ASN A 226 -4.39 -4.50 1.24
CA ASN A 226 -4.05 -5.88 0.89
C ASN A 226 -5.26 -6.76 0.62
N GLY A 227 -6.46 -6.22 0.77
CA GLY A 227 -7.72 -6.97 0.71
C GLY A 227 -8.04 -7.66 2.04
N ILE A 228 -9.34 -7.77 2.34
CA ILE A 228 -9.87 -8.41 3.54
C ILE A 228 -9.69 -9.92 3.39
N PRO A 229 -8.93 -10.57 4.27
CA PRO A 229 -8.66 -11.99 4.14
C PRO A 229 -9.86 -12.84 4.57
N VAL A 230 -10.38 -13.64 3.64
CA VAL A 230 -11.55 -14.50 3.84
C VAL A 230 -11.13 -15.96 3.70
N ALA A 231 -11.38 -16.79 4.72
CA ALA A 231 -11.24 -18.24 4.62
C ALA A 231 -12.58 -18.88 4.30
N ILE A 232 -12.60 -19.83 3.36
CA ILE A 232 -13.77 -20.69 3.07
C ILE A 232 -13.48 -22.09 3.61
N ILE A 233 -14.25 -22.50 4.62
CA ILE A 233 -14.12 -23.82 5.26
C ILE A 233 -15.45 -24.59 5.18
N GLY A 234 -15.41 -25.87 5.48
CA GLY A 234 -16.58 -26.78 5.48
C GLY A 234 -16.21 -28.16 4.97
N GLU A 235 -17.13 -29.12 5.10
CA GLU A 235 -16.92 -30.51 4.68
C GLU A 235 -16.71 -30.68 3.17
N THR A 236 -16.24 -31.86 2.79
CA THR A 236 -16.13 -32.25 1.39
C THR A 236 -17.53 -32.25 0.75
N ASN A 237 -17.66 -31.69 -0.45
CA ASN A 237 -18.94 -31.53 -1.16
C ASN A 237 -19.96 -30.54 -0.56
N ALA A 238 -19.65 -29.77 0.46
CA ALA A 238 -20.50 -28.66 0.94
C ALA A 238 -20.69 -27.54 -0.11
N GLY A 239 -19.90 -27.55 -1.20
CA GLY A 239 -20.03 -26.61 -2.31
C GLY A 239 -19.10 -25.41 -2.25
N LYS A 240 -17.97 -25.51 -1.53
CA LYS A 240 -16.97 -24.45 -1.37
C LYS A 240 -16.44 -23.90 -2.70
N SER A 241 -16.06 -24.78 -3.63
CA SER A 241 -15.55 -24.39 -4.96
C SER A 241 -16.62 -23.70 -5.81
N THR A 242 -17.87 -24.16 -5.71
CA THR A 242 -18.99 -23.56 -6.41
C THR A 242 -19.30 -22.17 -5.87
N LEU A 243 -19.23 -22.00 -4.53
CA LEU A 243 -19.41 -20.71 -3.88
C LEU A 243 -18.29 -19.75 -4.25
N LEU A 244 -17.03 -20.19 -4.19
CA LEU A 244 -15.87 -19.37 -4.57
C LEU A 244 -16.01 -18.85 -6.01
N ASN A 245 -16.35 -19.76 -6.96
CA ASN A 245 -16.55 -19.37 -8.36
C ASN A 245 -17.73 -18.41 -8.54
N ALA A 246 -18.79 -18.54 -7.72
CA ALA A 246 -19.92 -17.63 -7.75
C ALA A 246 -19.56 -16.23 -7.26
N LEU A 247 -18.70 -16.11 -6.21
CA LEU A 247 -18.21 -14.84 -5.66
C LEU A 247 -17.15 -14.18 -6.55
N LEU A 248 -16.36 -14.96 -7.30
CA LEU A 248 -15.33 -14.43 -8.18
C LEU A 248 -15.88 -13.82 -9.46
N HIS A 249 -17.19 -13.93 -9.75
CA HIS A 249 -17.83 -13.56 -11.00
C HIS A 249 -16.93 -13.86 -12.21
N GLU A 250 -17.38 -14.52 -13.26
CA GLU A 250 -16.59 -14.93 -14.44
C GLU A 250 -15.92 -13.75 -15.21
N GLU A 251 -16.15 -12.52 -14.83
CA GLU A 251 -15.40 -11.36 -15.27
C GLU A 251 -14.10 -11.25 -14.46
N ARG A 252 -13.10 -11.97 -14.89
CA ARG A 252 -11.72 -11.70 -14.55
C ARG A 252 -11.42 -10.22 -14.88
N ALA A 253 -11.49 -9.35 -13.88
CA ALA A 253 -10.76 -8.11 -13.97
C ALA A 253 -9.32 -8.52 -14.30
N ILE A 254 -8.76 -7.95 -15.37
CA ILE A 254 -7.38 -8.15 -15.79
C ILE A 254 -6.51 -7.59 -14.66
N VAL A 255 -6.30 -8.38 -13.62
CA VAL A 255 -5.23 -8.14 -12.66
C VAL A 255 -3.98 -8.49 -13.44
N SER A 256 -3.18 -7.47 -13.78
CA SER A 256 -1.93 -7.58 -14.51
C SER A 256 -1.12 -8.73 -13.90
N GLU A 257 -0.79 -9.73 -14.71
CA GLU A 257 0.27 -10.67 -14.41
C GLU A 257 1.58 -9.89 -14.30
N ILE A 258 1.87 -9.33 -13.12
CA ILE A 258 3.23 -8.95 -12.77
C ILE A 258 3.94 -10.26 -12.46
N ARG A 259 4.44 -10.90 -13.52
CA ARG A 259 5.39 -12.01 -13.42
C ARG A 259 6.65 -11.48 -12.72
N GLY A 260 6.88 -11.89 -11.48
CA GLY A 260 8.16 -11.58 -10.85
C GLY A 260 8.28 -11.70 -9.34
N THR A 261 7.44 -12.48 -8.65
CA THR A 261 7.79 -12.91 -7.28
C THR A 261 7.35 -14.35 -7.05
N THR A 262 8.35 -15.22 -6.93
CA THR A 262 8.43 -16.51 -6.18
C THR A 262 7.15 -17.13 -5.64
N ARG A 263 6.84 -18.37 -6.08
CA ARG A 263 6.17 -19.51 -5.40
C ARG A 263 5.31 -19.18 -4.15
N ASP A 264 4.45 -18.19 -4.18
CA ASP A 264 3.49 -17.93 -3.13
C ASP A 264 2.07 -18.23 -3.61
N VAL A 265 1.31 -18.85 -2.73
CA VAL A 265 -0.04 -19.33 -2.78
C VAL A 265 -0.92 -18.53 -3.75
N ILE A 266 -1.57 -19.20 -4.70
CA ILE A 266 -2.53 -18.57 -5.61
C ILE A 266 -3.75 -18.17 -4.76
N GLU A 267 -3.84 -16.91 -4.41
CA GLU A 267 -4.99 -16.32 -3.75
C GLU A 267 -5.88 -15.65 -4.79
N ASP A 268 -7.17 -15.90 -4.72
CA ASP A 268 -8.15 -15.27 -5.59
C ASP A 268 -8.74 -14.03 -4.91
N THR A 269 -8.91 -12.94 -5.66
CA THR A 269 -9.46 -11.67 -5.15
C THR A 269 -10.70 -11.27 -5.92
N THR A 270 -11.66 -10.64 -5.23
CA THR A 270 -12.83 -9.99 -5.83
C THR A 270 -13.08 -8.64 -5.21
N ILE A 271 -13.74 -7.74 -5.95
CA ILE A 271 -14.13 -6.43 -5.45
C ILE A 271 -15.63 -6.40 -5.27
N ILE A 272 -16.09 -6.17 -4.03
CA ILE A 272 -17.51 -6.06 -3.67
C ILE A 272 -17.71 -4.68 -3.04
N ASP A 273 -18.59 -3.87 -3.62
CA ASP A 273 -18.89 -2.50 -3.17
C ASP A 273 -17.64 -1.63 -2.91
N GLY A 274 -16.63 -1.77 -3.80
CA GLY A 274 -15.37 -1.00 -3.74
C GLY A 274 -14.36 -1.51 -2.71
N LEU A 275 -14.65 -2.59 -1.99
CA LEU A 275 -13.73 -3.27 -1.07
C LEU A 275 -13.17 -4.53 -1.73
N THR A 276 -11.87 -4.76 -1.57
CA THR A 276 -11.21 -5.97 -2.07
C THR A 276 -11.30 -7.07 -1.02
N PHE A 277 -11.84 -8.22 -1.39
CA PHE A 277 -11.84 -9.45 -0.58
C PHE A 277 -10.85 -10.44 -1.18
N ARG A 278 -10.01 -11.03 -0.33
CA ARG A 278 -8.95 -11.95 -0.71
C ARG A 278 -9.24 -13.33 -0.12
N PHE A 279 -9.55 -14.31 -0.99
CA PHE A 279 -9.82 -15.67 -0.56
C PHE A 279 -8.54 -16.46 -0.38
N ILE A 280 -8.26 -16.87 0.87
CA ILE A 280 -7.00 -17.49 1.26
C ILE A 280 -6.97 -18.96 0.82
N ASP A 281 -5.86 -19.38 0.18
CA ASP A 281 -5.54 -20.77 -0.19
C ASP A 281 -6.65 -21.46 -1.00
N THR A 282 -6.99 -20.87 -2.12
CA THR A 282 -8.00 -21.39 -3.05
C THR A 282 -7.55 -22.63 -3.81
N ALA A 283 -6.23 -22.92 -3.85
CA ALA A 283 -5.67 -24.11 -4.51
C ALA A 283 -6.25 -25.42 -3.93
N GLY A 284 -6.35 -25.52 -2.60
CA GLY A 284 -6.97 -26.69 -1.94
C GLY A 284 -8.49 -26.81 -2.16
N ILE A 285 -9.13 -25.74 -2.64
CA ILE A 285 -10.57 -25.72 -2.97
C ILE A 285 -10.79 -26.16 -4.43
N ARG A 286 -9.84 -25.89 -5.33
CA ARG A 286 -9.91 -26.21 -6.77
C ARG A 286 -9.52 -27.64 -7.12
N GLU A 287 -8.66 -28.28 -6.32
CA GLU A 287 -8.07 -29.61 -6.60
C GLU A 287 -8.80 -30.81 -5.95
N THR A 288 -10.05 -30.69 -5.49
CA THR A 288 -10.76 -31.78 -4.85
C THR A 288 -11.21 -32.87 -5.84
N THR A 289 -10.25 -33.67 -6.29
CA THR A 289 -10.47 -35.05 -6.73
C THR A 289 -9.41 -35.92 -6.03
N ASP A 290 -9.86 -36.70 -5.05
CA ASP A 290 -9.23 -37.83 -4.36
C ASP A 290 -8.46 -37.62 -3.05
N LYS A 291 -8.99 -38.30 -2.02
CA LYS A 291 -8.34 -39.06 -0.94
C LYS A 291 -7.13 -38.45 -0.23
N ILE A 292 -7.34 -37.56 0.73
CA ILE A 292 -6.58 -37.55 2.00
C ILE A 292 -7.38 -36.73 3.02
N GLU A 293 -8.26 -37.34 3.76
CA GLU A 293 -9.20 -36.74 4.70
C GLU A 293 -8.57 -36.19 5.99
N SER A 294 -7.41 -36.68 6.41
CA SER A 294 -6.75 -36.24 7.66
C SER A 294 -5.85 -35.01 7.51
N LEU A 295 -5.30 -34.75 6.33
CA LEU A 295 -4.47 -33.56 6.03
C LEU A 295 -5.31 -32.32 5.74
N GLY A 296 -6.61 -32.47 5.48
CA GLY A 296 -7.53 -31.35 5.16
C GLY A 296 -7.84 -30.48 6.38
N ILE A 297 -7.94 -31.06 7.56
CA ILE A 297 -8.32 -30.35 8.79
C ILE A 297 -7.18 -29.45 9.29
N GLU A 298 -5.93 -29.97 9.32
CA GLU A 298 -4.77 -29.16 9.74
C GLU A 298 -4.46 -28.00 8.78
N ARG A 299 -4.64 -28.21 7.49
CA ARG A 299 -4.54 -27.13 6.49
C ARG A 299 -5.62 -26.07 6.68
N SER A 300 -6.84 -26.48 7.03
CA SER A 300 -7.95 -25.55 7.32
C SER A 300 -7.66 -24.70 8.55
N PHE A 301 -7.02 -25.23 9.59
CA PHE A 301 -6.63 -24.43 10.77
C PHE A 301 -5.58 -23.38 10.45
N LYS A 302 -4.60 -23.68 9.59
CA LYS A 302 -3.63 -22.69 9.14
C LYS A 302 -4.27 -21.55 8.33
N LYS A 303 -5.33 -21.83 7.58
CA LYS A 303 -6.12 -20.82 6.88
C LYS A 303 -6.88 -19.92 7.85
N LEU A 304 -7.45 -20.51 8.89
CA LEU A 304 -8.17 -19.77 9.91
C LEU A 304 -7.29 -18.73 10.61
N THR A 305 -6.01 -19.03 10.88
CA THR A 305 -5.13 -18.07 11.57
C THR A 305 -4.90 -16.78 10.79
N GLN A 306 -4.97 -16.83 9.46
CA GLN A 306 -4.72 -15.69 8.57
C GLN A 306 -5.99 -14.92 8.17
N ALA A 307 -7.17 -15.47 8.43
CA ALA A 307 -8.44 -14.87 8.03
C ALA A 307 -8.96 -13.86 9.05
N GLU A 308 -9.61 -12.81 8.58
CA GLU A 308 -10.44 -11.91 9.38
C GLU A 308 -11.90 -12.36 9.34
N ILE A 309 -12.37 -12.85 8.17
CA ILE A 309 -13.71 -13.38 7.99
C ILE A 309 -13.63 -14.87 7.65
N VAL A 310 -14.46 -15.67 8.26
CA VAL A 310 -14.57 -17.10 8.02
C VAL A 310 -15.95 -17.41 7.44
N LEU A 311 -15.99 -17.89 6.20
CA LEU A 311 -17.20 -18.46 5.59
C LEU A 311 -17.23 -19.94 5.86
N TRP A 312 -18.02 -20.36 6.84
CA TRP A 312 -18.23 -21.77 7.13
C TRP A 312 -19.40 -22.29 6.32
N VAL A 313 -19.06 -23.00 5.22
CA VAL A 313 -20.04 -23.54 4.27
C VAL A 313 -20.52 -24.92 4.76
N ILE A 314 -21.80 -25.02 5.00
CA ILE A 314 -22.49 -26.23 5.47
C ILE A 314 -23.56 -26.61 4.43
N ASP A 315 -23.70 -27.90 4.16
CA ASP A 315 -24.82 -28.42 3.35
C ASP A 315 -26.12 -28.26 4.13
N SER A 316 -27.10 -27.55 3.59
CA SER A 316 -28.38 -27.30 4.27
C SER A 316 -29.15 -28.60 4.60
N THR A 317 -28.90 -29.69 3.87
CA THR A 317 -29.52 -30.98 4.10
C THR A 317 -28.96 -31.76 5.29
N THR A 318 -27.74 -31.42 5.74
CA THR A 318 -27.02 -32.07 6.85
C THR A 318 -26.61 -31.11 7.96
N ALA A 319 -27.13 -29.88 7.94
CA ALA A 319 -26.68 -28.78 8.75
C ALA A 319 -26.63 -29.08 10.26
N ALA A 320 -27.64 -29.72 10.83
CA ALA A 320 -27.71 -30.05 12.25
C ALA A 320 -26.60 -31.01 12.68
N THR A 321 -26.32 -32.04 11.93
CA THR A 321 -25.31 -33.06 12.23
C THR A 321 -23.90 -32.54 12.02
N GLU A 322 -23.67 -31.78 10.95
CA GLU A 322 -22.37 -31.21 10.60
C GLU A 322 -21.96 -30.15 11.63
N TYR A 323 -22.86 -29.22 11.97
CA TYR A 323 -22.59 -28.20 12.99
C TYR A 323 -22.26 -28.83 14.34
N ALA A 324 -23.07 -29.78 14.83
CA ALA A 324 -22.84 -30.44 16.11
C ALA A 324 -21.48 -31.17 16.18
N SER A 325 -21.03 -31.76 15.06
CA SER A 325 -19.77 -32.52 15.02
C SER A 325 -18.52 -31.65 14.91
N LEU A 326 -18.61 -30.47 14.30
CA LEU A 326 -17.46 -29.64 13.94
C LEU A 326 -17.35 -28.34 14.75
N SER A 327 -18.44 -27.87 15.38
CA SER A 327 -18.44 -26.58 16.10
C SER A 327 -17.39 -26.54 17.24
N GLU A 328 -17.27 -27.63 18.03
CA GLU A 328 -16.26 -27.71 19.11
C GLU A 328 -14.80 -27.66 18.59
N LYS A 329 -14.57 -28.02 17.33
CA LYS A 329 -13.24 -28.02 16.72
C LYS A 329 -12.92 -26.70 16.00
N ILE A 330 -13.92 -26.05 15.40
CA ILE A 330 -13.74 -24.86 14.56
C ILE A 330 -13.82 -23.57 15.37
N LEU A 331 -14.85 -23.43 16.22
CA LEU A 331 -15.10 -22.17 16.93
C LEU A 331 -13.95 -21.71 17.86
N PRO A 332 -13.21 -22.59 18.55
CA PRO A 332 -12.04 -22.14 19.34
C PRO A 332 -10.96 -21.45 18.53
N HIS A 333 -10.85 -21.76 17.23
CA HIS A 333 -9.88 -21.12 16.32
C HIS A 333 -10.41 -19.83 15.67
N CYS A 334 -11.66 -19.45 15.99
CA CYS A 334 -12.36 -18.30 15.44
C CYS A 334 -12.66 -17.20 16.46
N GLN A 335 -12.09 -17.26 17.69
CA GLN A 335 -12.45 -16.36 18.81
C GLN A 335 -12.32 -14.86 18.45
N ASP A 336 -11.29 -14.50 17.65
CA ASP A 336 -11.04 -13.12 17.24
C ASP A 336 -11.46 -12.84 15.77
N LYS A 337 -12.35 -13.68 15.22
CA LYS A 337 -12.72 -13.63 13.80
C LYS A 337 -14.22 -13.48 13.61
N GLN A 338 -14.60 -12.89 12.49
CA GLN A 338 -16.00 -12.79 12.11
C GLN A 338 -16.43 -14.08 11.39
N VAL A 339 -17.29 -14.88 12.01
CA VAL A 339 -17.80 -16.11 11.42
C VAL A 339 -19.16 -15.87 10.75
N ILE A 340 -19.29 -16.32 9.50
CA ILE A 340 -20.55 -16.38 8.77
C ILE A 340 -20.80 -17.84 8.42
N ILE A 341 -21.89 -18.42 8.90
CA ILE A 341 -22.35 -19.74 8.50
C ILE A 341 -23.15 -19.58 7.21
N VAL A 342 -22.70 -20.29 6.18
CA VAL A 342 -23.31 -20.28 4.84
C VAL A 342 -24.00 -21.65 4.62
N LEU A 343 -25.32 -21.68 4.78
CA LEU A 343 -26.14 -22.86 4.47
C LEU A 343 -26.31 -22.95 2.95
N ASN A 344 -25.50 -23.78 2.32
CA ASN A 344 -25.53 -23.96 0.87
C ASN A 344 -26.48 -25.06 0.44
N LYS A 345 -26.85 -25.10 -0.84
CA LYS A 345 -27.83 -26.02 -1.45
C LYS A 345 -29.23 -25.80 -0.90
N ALA A 346 -29.62 -24.58 -0.58
CA ALA A 346 -30.98 -24.26 -0.12
C ALA A 346 -32.09 -24.67 -1.10
N ASP A 347 -31.74 -24.91 -2.35
CA ASP A 347 -32.64 -25.47 -3.37
C ASP A 347 -33.04 -26.93 -3.12
N LEU A 348 -32.32 -27.65 -2.25
CA LEU A 348 -32.58 -29.05 -1.91
C LEU A 348 -33.24 -29.25 -0.55
N SER A 349 -33.32 -28.23 0.30
CA SER A 349 -33.90 -28.29 1.64
C SER A 349 -35.23 -27.53 1.73
N SER A 350 -36.20 -28.07 2.50
CA SER A 350 -37.44 -27.36 2.77
C SER A 350 -37.22 -26.29 3.85
N ALA A 351 -37.86 -25.11 3.72
CA ALA A 351 -37.74 -24.00 4.65
C ALA A 351 -38.11 -24.35 6.14
N ALA A 352 -38.74 -25.50 6.36
CA ALA A 352 -39.15 -25.97 7.70
C ALA A 352 -38.00 -26.62 8.51
N GLU A 353 -36.88 -26.99 7.89
CA GLU A 353 -35.73 -27.64 8.55
C GLU A 353 -34.67 -26.66 9.07
N GLN A 354 -34.85 -25.36 8.86
CA GLN A 354 -33.91 -24.30 9.29
C GLN A 354 -34.21 -23.79 10.72
N SER A 355 -34.48 -24.68 11.67
CA SER A 355 -34.73 -24.35 13.07
C SER A 355 -33.45 -23.82 13.75
N PRO A 356 -33.52 -22.96 14.79
CA PRO A 356 -32.36 -22.25 15.39
C PRO A 356 -31.39 -23.23 16.08
N LEU A 357 -30.44 -23.72 15.29
CA LEU A 357 -29.35 -24.61 15.73
C LEU A 357 -28.06 -23.84 16.03
N PHE A 358 -28.04 -22.56 15.70
CA PHE A 358 -26.83 -21.74 15.74
C PHE A 358 -26.93 -20.70 16.84
N PRO A 359 -25.82 -20.34 17.52
CA PRO A 359 -25.78 -19.25 18.47
C PRO A 359 -26.22 -17.92 17.85
N ASP A 360 -26.94 -17.09 18.63
CA ASP A 360 -27.48 -15.79 18.17
C ASP A 360 -26.40 -14.77 17.75
N ASP A 361 -25.17 -14.96 18.19
CA ASP A 361 -24.01 -14.12 17.87
C ASP A 361 -23.35 -14.47 16.54
N ILE A 362 -23.69 -15.60 15.93
CA ILE A 362 -23.16 -16.04 14.64
C ILE A 362 -24.12 -15.67 13.52
N LYS A 363 -23.63 -14.97 12.50
CA LYS A 363 -24.43 -14.63 11.32
C LYS A 363 -24.64 -15.88 10.47
N VAL A 364 -25.90 -16.13 10.06
CA VAL A 364 -26.28 -17.28 9.23
C VAL A 364 -26.98 -16.78 7.97
N ILE A 365 -26.61 -17.33 6.82
CA ILE A 365 -27.25 -17.04 5.53
C ILE A 365 -27.48 -18.33 4.74
N SER A 366 -28.64 -18.43 4.09
CA SER A 366 -29.00 -19.56 3.20
C SER A 366 -28.83 -19.17 1.75
N ILE A 367 -28.12 -20.01 0.99
CA ILE A 367 -27.82 -19.77 -0.44
C ILE A 367 -27.95 -21.02 -1.27
N SER A 368 -28.11 -20.89 -2.58
CA SER A 368 -27.79 -21.92 -3.56
C SER A 368 -26.67 -21.39 -4.47
N ALA A 369 -25.44 -21.78 -4.19
CA ALA A 369 -24.30 -21.38 -5.00
C ALA A 369 -24.42 -21.85 -6.46
N LYS A 370 -25.02 -23.02 -6.68
CA LYS A 370 -25.26 -23.59 -8.01
C LYS A 370 -26.29 -22.79 -8.81
N GLN A 371 -27.34 -22.30 -8.16
CA GLN A 371 -28.41 -21.50 -8.80
C GLN A 371 -28.13 -19.98 -8.71
N LYS A 372 -27.01 -19.58 -8.10
CA LYS A 372 -26.65 -18.19 -7.83
C LYS A 372 -27.72 -17.43 -7.02
N GLN A 373 -28.47 -18.11 -6.17
CA GLN A 373 -29.44 -17.49 -5.26
C GLN A 373 -28.82 -17.16 -3.91
N GLY A 374 -29.12 -15.98 -3.36
CA GLY A 374 -28.57 -15.52 -2.08
C GLY A 374 -27.13 -15.06 -2.15
N ILE A 375 -26.50 -15.00 -3.34
CA ILE A 375 -25.09 -14.57 -3.50
C ILE A 375 -24.97 -13.07 -3.23
N LYS A 376 -25.88 -12.23 -3.74
CA LYS A 376 -25.84 -10.78 -3.49
C LYS A 376 -26.05 -10.47 -2.01
N GLU A 377 -26.93 -11.16 -1.34
CA GLU A 377 -27.16 -11.02 0.09
C GLU A 377 -25.93 -11.44 0.92
N LEU A 378 -25.18 -12.47 0.46
CA LEU A 378 -23.90 -12.86 1.06
C LEU A 378 -22.83 -11.80 0.83
N GLU A 379 -22.75 -11.20 -0.35
CA GLU A 379 -21.85 -10.08 -0.65
C GLU A 379 -22.15 -8.88 0.26
N ASP A 380 -23.42 -8.48 0.39
CA ASP A 380 -23.84 -7.39 1.28
C ASP A 380 -23.50 -7.71 2.74
N LEU A 381 -23.62 -8.99 3.13
CA LEU A 381 -23.26 -9.44 4.48
C LEU A 381 -21.73 -9.42 4.71
N LEU A 382 -20.93 -9.78 3.71
CA LEU A 382 -19.47 -9.65 3.75
C LEU A 382 -19.05 -8.20 3.96
N VAL A 383 -19.59 -7.26 3.18
CA VAL A 383 -19.32 -5.83 3.32
C VAL A 383 -19.69 -5.31 4.72
N LYS A 384 -20.86 -5.68 5.23
CA LYS A 384 -21.30 -5.31 6.59
C LYS A 384 -20.40 -5.94 7.67
N THR A 385 -19.93 -7.17 7.45
CA THR A 385 -19.12 -7.90 8.41
C THR A 385 -17.69 -7.37 8.45
N ALA A 386 -17.16 -6.91 7.35
CA ALA A 386 -15.87 -6.24 7.26
C ALA A 386 -15.80 -4.98 8.16
N ASN A 387 -16.97 -4.40 8.51
CA ASN A 387 -17.11 -3.27 9.43
C ASN A 387 -16.10 -2.13 9.18
N ILE A 388 -15.80 -1.88 7.91
CA ILE A 388 -14.90 -0.80 7.53
C ILE A 388 -15.65 0.52 7.66
N PRO A 389 -15.16 1.45 8.51
CA PRO A 389 -15.81 2.75 8.66
C PRO A 389 -15.86 3.47 7.31
N SER A 390 -16.93 4.25 7.08
CA SER A 390 -17.03 5.09 5.90
C SER A 390 -15.83 6.04 5.85
N ILE A 391 -14.96 5.85 4.85
CA ILE A 391 -13.75 6.65 4.70
C ILE A 391 -14.13 7.99 4.10
N SER A 392 -14.15 9.03 4.94
CA SER A 392 -14.23 10.41 4.45
C SER A 392 -12.90 10.81 3.78
N GLN A 393 -12.93 11.80 2.89
CA GLN A 393 -11.71 12.29 2.20
C GLN A 393 -10.63 12.82 3.16
N ASN A 394 -10.99 13.08 4.42
CA ASN A 394 -10.09 13.66 5.43
C ASN A 394 -9.58 12.65 6.45
N ASN A 395 -10.03 11.39 6.41
CA ASN A 395 -9.55 10.38 7.35
C ASN A 395 -8.13 9.95 6.98
N ILE A 396 -7.22 10.13 7.93
CA ILE A 396 -5.84 9.63 7.82
C ILE A 396 -5.83 8.20 8.36
N ILE A 397 -5.49 7.25 7.47
CA ILE A 397 -5.45 5.83 7.77
C ILE A 397 -4.06 5.32 7.42
N VAL A 398 -3.41 4.66 8.36
CA VAL A 398 -2.09 4.06 8.17
C VAL A 398 -2.23 2.75 7.38
N THR A 399 -1.53 2.65 6.25
CA THR A 399 -1.59 1.47 5.35
C THR A 399 -0.25 0.75 5.24
N ASN A 400 0.84 1.37 5.69
CA ASN A 400 2.20 0.86 5.56
C ASN A 400 2.68 0.30 6.91
N ILE A 401 3.22 -0.94 6.90
CA ILE A 401 3.74 -1.60 8.10
C ILE A 401 4.90 -0.81 8.73
N ARG A 402 5.77 -0.21 7.94
CA ARG A 402 6.87 0.64 8.43
C ARG A 402 6.35 1.83 9.25
N HIS A 403 5.28 2.49 8.76
CA HIS A 403 4.65 3.58 9.49
C HIS A 403 4.00 3.10 10.79
N TYR A 404 3.33 1.93 10.75
CA TYR A 404 2.74 1.31 11.93
C TYR A 404 3.80 1.00 13.00
N GLU A 405 4.93 0.40 12.61
CA GLU A 405 6.03 0.07 13.53
C GLU A 405 6.63 1.33 14.17
N ALA A 406 6.87 2.37 13.37
CA ALA A 406 7.38 3.65 13.87
C ALA A 406 6.38 4.34 14.81
N LEU A 407 5.09 4.37 14.46
CA LEU A 407 4.03 4.92 15.31
C LEU A 407 3.85 4.11 16.60
N SER A 408 3.99 2.79 16.56
CA SER A 408 3.89 1.94 17.76
C SER A 408 5.02 2.23 18.73
N LYS A 409 6.25 2.39 18.26
CA LYS A 409 7.39 2.81 19.08
C LYS A 409 7.21 4.23 19.64
N ALA A 410 6.70 5.16 18.80
CA ALA A 410 6.38 6.51 19.27
C ALA A 410 5.29 6.50 20.37
N LEU A 411 4.29 5.60 20.26
CA LEU A 411 3.27 5.41 21.26
C LEU A 411 3.84 4.87 22.58
N GLU A 412 4.75 3.91 22.52
CA GLU A 412 5.46 3.40 23.69
C GLU A 412 6.26 4.52 24.40
N SER A 413 6.95 5.36 23.62
CA SER A 413 7.72 6.48 24.15
C SER A 413 6.82 7.51 24.83
N ILE A 414 5.66 7.87 24.23
CA ILE A 414 4.74 8.84 24.85
C ILE A 414 4.05 8.27 26.10
N HIS A 415 3.79 6.96 26.18
CA HIS A 415 3.30 6.32 27.40
C HIS A 415 4.33 6.45 28.53
N ARG A 416 5.64 6.24 28.27
CA ARG A 416 6.69 6.45 29.27
C ARG A 416 6.77 7.91 29.73
N VAL A 417 6.55 8.87 28.80
CA VAL A 417 6.42 10.30 29.16
C VAL A 417 5.26 10.52 30.14
N GLN A 418 4.08 9.95 29.88
CA GLN A 418 2.90 10.07 30.76
C GLN A 418 3.18 9.47 32.13
N GLU A 419 3.72 8.25 32.18
CA GLU A 419 4.10 7.58 33.42
C GLU A 419 5.13 8.41 34.20
N GLY A 420 6.17 8.94 33.52
CA GLY A 420 7.17 9.81 34.12
C GLY A 420 6.59 11.09 34.72
N LEU A 421 5.63 11.72 34.02
CA LEU A 421 4.90 12.88 34.54
C LEU A 421 4.03 12.53 35.76
N ASP A 422 3.44 11.32 35.80
CA ASP A 422 2.58 10.86 36.90
C ASP A 422 3.37 10.58 38.18
N ILE A 423 4.54 9.93 38.06
CA ILE A 423 5.41 9.61 39.20
C ILE A 423 6.41 10.72 39.52
N GLN A 424 6.28 11.89 38.86
CA GLN A 424 7.15 13.05 39.06
C GLN A 424 8.64 12.73 38.79
N LEU A 425 8.91 11.95 37.73
CA LEU A 425 10.28 11.64 37.32
C LEU A 425 11.05 12.92 36.96
N SER A 426 12.39 12.86 37.08
CA SER A 426 13.26 13.96 36.65
C SER A 426 13.05 14.28 35.16
N GLY A 427 13.05 15.58 34.82
CA GLY A 427 12.83 16.08 33.45
C GLY A 427 13.79 15.52 32.42
N ASP A 428 15.03 15.16 32.80
CA ASP A 428 16.03 14.52 31.92
C ASP A 428 15.51 13.24 31.29
N PHE A 429 14.90 12.35 32.07
CA PHE A 429 14.34 11.08 31.57
C PHE A 429 13.14 11.34 30.67
N ILE A 430 12.26 12.26 31.05
CA ILE A 430 11.08 12.63 30.26
C ILE A 430 11.52 13.25 28.92
N SER A 431 12.54 14.13 28.92
CA SER A 431 13.09 14.73 27.71
C SER A 431 13.73 13.71 26.78
N GLN A 432 14.35 12.65 27.32
CA GLN A 432 14.88 11.55 26.54
C GLN A 432 13.76 10.78 25.81
N ASP A 433 12.68 10.42 26.52
CA ASP A 433 11.54 9.72 25.91
C ASP A 433 10.83 10.60 24.84
N LEU A 434 10.74 11.92 25.08
CA LEU A 434 10.20 12.85 24.08
C LEU A 434 11.06 12.91 22.81
N ARG A 435 12.38 12.93 22.94
CA ARG A 435 13.30 12.89 21.80
C ARG A 435 13.21 11.58 21.04
N GLU A 436 13.03 10.45 21.74
CA GLU A 436 12.81 9.14 21.11
C GLU A 436 11.49 9.11 20.35
N CYS A 437 10.42 9.67 20.90
CA CYS A 437 9.14 9.82 20.20
C CYS A 437 9.29 10.66 18.92
N LEU A 438 9.99 11.81 19.00
CA LEU A 438 10.30 12.67 17.83
C LEU A 438 11.08 11.93 16.76
N PHE A 439 12.09 11.14 17.16
CA PHE A 439 12.89 10.33 16.27
C PHE A 439 12.02 9.34 15.46
N HIS A 440 11.14 8.59 16.15
CA HIS A 440 10.28 7.62 15.48
C HIS A 440 9.27 8.27 14.53
N LEU A 441 8.75 9.45 14.84
CA LEU A 441 7.90 10.20 13.90
C LEU A 441 8.69 10.71 12.69
N ALA A 442 9.94 11.13 12.90
CA ALA A 442 10.82 11.61 11.82
C ALA A 442 11.20 10.48 10.85
N GLU A 443 11.36 9.23 11.34
CA GLU A 443 11.60 8.05 10.49
C GLU A 443 10.53 7.87 9.41
N ILE A 444 9.27 8.20 9.70
CA ILE A 444 8.14 8.02 8.77
C ILE A 444 8.31 8.91 7.52
N VAL A 445 8.67 10.17 7.72
CA VAL A 445 8.81 11.15 6.62
C VAL A 445 10.22 11.17 6.01
N GLY A 446 11.16 10.41 6.57
CA GLY A 446 12.54 10.31 6.07
C GLY A 446 13.49 11.35 6.64
N GLY A 447 13.12 12.06 7.72
CA GLY A 447 13.96 13.10 8.32
C GLY A 447 15.25 12.56 8.99
N GLU A 448 15.22 11.31 9.49
CA GLU A 448 16.35 10.65 10.15
C GLU A 448 16.93 9.47 9.33
N ILE A 449 16.30 9.13 8.20
CA ILE A 449 16.75 8.03 7.34
C ILE A 449 17.76 8.58 6.34
N THR A 450 19.04 8.32 6.59
CA THR A 450 20.14 8.81 5.75
C THR A 450 20.96 7.71 5.09
N THR A 451 20.72 6.43 5.43
CA THR A 451 21.52 5.33 4.88
C THR A 451 20.98 4.86 3.53
N ASP A 452 21.86 4.80 2.52
CA ASP A 452 21.55 4.28 1.17
C ASP A 452 20.95 2.87 1.22
N GLU A 453 21.25 2.07 2.25
CA GLU A 453 20.73 0.72 2.43
C GLU A 453 19.24 0.71 2.76
N VAL A 454 18.79 1.57 3.66
CA VAL A 454 17.37 1.68 4.04
C VAL A 454 16.55 2.23 2.89
N LEU A 455 17.01 3.29 2.24
CA LEU A 455 16.38 3.83 1.05
C LEU A 455 16.33 2.79 -0.08
N GLY A 456 17.42 2.06 -0.30
CA GLY A 456 17.49 0.98 -1.30
C GLY A 456 16.46 -0.12 -1.04
N ASN A 457 16.21 -0.49 0.20
CA ASN A 457 15.20 -1.49 0.55
C ASN A 457 13.77 -0.98 0.32
N ILE A 458 13.48 0.28 0.64
CA ILE A 458 12.17 0.89 0.42
C ILE A 458 11.86 0.94 -1.09
N PHE A 459 12.80 1.42 -1.91
CA PHE A 459 12.59 1.61 -3.35
C PHE A 459 12.74 0.34 -4.20
N LYS A 460 13.29 -0.77 -3.64
CA LYS A 460 13.52 -2.03 -4.36
C LYS A 460 12.26 -2.64 -5.00
N HIS A 461 11.11 -2.41 -4.40
CA HIS A 461 9.82 -2.95 -4.85
C HIS A 461 9.06 -2.01 -5.79
N PHE A 462 9.63 -0.87 -6.14
CA PHE A 462 9.03 0.07 -7.07
C PHE A 462 9.25 -0.37 -8.52
N CYS A 463 8.38 0.11 -9.42
CA CYS A 463 8.55 -0.12 -10.85
C CYS A 463 9.78 0.64 -11.39
N VAL A 464 10.50 0.03 -12.33
CA VAL A 464 11.56 0.72 -13.10
C VAL A 464 10.90 1.81 -13.97
N GLY A 465 11.48 3.01 -13.95
CA GLY A 465 10.93 4.15 -14.71
C GLY A 465 10.04 5.09 -13.89
N LYS A 466 9.92 4.80 -12.57
CA LYS A 466 9.20 5.66 -11.60
C LYS A 466 10.00 5.93 -10.36
#